data_5e1a423dca26399d63c339f20fb52915
#
_entry.id   5e1a423dca26399d63c339f20fb52915
#
_cell.length_a   1.000
_cell.length_b   1.000
_cell.length_c   1.000
_cell.angle_alpha   90.00
_cell.angle_beta   90.00
_cell.angle_gamma   90.00
#
_symmetry.space_group_name_H-M   'P 1'
#
loop_
_entity.id
_entity.type
_entity.pdbx_description
1 polymer ?
#
loop_
_entity_poly.entity_id
_entity_poly.type
_entity_poly.pdbx_seq_one_letter_code
_entity_poly.pdbx_strand_id
1 'polypeptide(L)'
;MEERHQVLSGIHPILVGDLLAELDRLGHGDELVVADANFPAHSVGATVVETPGLASPAVVAAIRTVIPLDEYEAESVLLMRAEGDERPTVQHELVAAGAAPDERVAELERFAFYERARAARLVVRTGEPRPYGNLILRKGVVRDAGPLRAAG
;
A
#
# COMPACT_ATOMS: atom_id res chain seq x y z
N MET A 1 10.31 -16.73 15.89
CA MET A 1 9.41 -15.56 15.72
C MET A 1 8.02 -15.99 16.14
N GLU A 2 7.44 -15.31 17.09
CA GLU A 2 6.10 -15.64 17.54
C GLU A 2 5.09 -15.34 16.43
N GLU A 3 4.24 -16.30 16.13
CA GLU A 3 3.12 -16.08 15.25
C GLU A 3 2.10 -15.18 15.97
N ARG A 4 1.71 -14.13 15.31
CA ARG A 4 0.65 -13.28 15.82
C ARG A 4 -0.68 -14.01 15.68
N HIS A 5 -1.36 -14.22 16.78
CA HIS A 5 -2.69 -14.81 16.76
C HIS A 5 -3.68 -13.82 16.14
N GLN A 6 -4.49 -14.33 15.23
CA GLN A 6 -5.57 -13.56 14.62
C GLN A 6 -6.63 -13.26 15.67
N VAL A 7 -6.94 -11.98 15.86
CA VAL A 7 -7.96 -11.56 16.83
C VAL A 7 -9.28 -11.17 16.17
N LEU A 8 -9.27 -10.95 14.85
CA LEU A 8 -10.47 -10.63 14.09
C LEU A 8 -10.70 -11.70 13.03
N SER A 9 -11.94 -12.16 12.92
CA SER A 9 -12.31 -13.15 11.93
C SER A 9 -12.30 -12.52 10.53
N GLY A 10 -11.64 -13.19 9.57
CA GLY A 10 -11.62 -12.78 8.18
C GLY A 10 -10.70 -11.59 7.88
N ILE A 11 -9.96 -11.08 8.85
CA ILE A 11 -9.06 -9.94 8.68
C ILE A 11 -7.60 -10.42 8.75
N HIS A 12 -6.80 -10.01 7.79
CA HIS A 12 -5.39 -10.35 7.77
C HIS A 12 -4.69 -9.84 9.06
N PRO A 13 -3.86 -10.66 9.73
CA PRO A 13 -3.25 -10.29 11.03
C PRO A 13 -2.40 -9.02 11.00
N ILE A 14 -1.82 -8.66 9.86
CA ILE A 14 -1.05 -7.42 9.70
C ILE A 14 -1.96 -6.19 9.81
N LEU A 15 -3.24 -6.31 9.47
CA LEU A 15 -4.21 -5.21 9.49
C LEU A 15 -4.67 -4.94 10.91
N VAL A 16 -3.79 -4.35 11.72
CA VAL A 16 -4.09 -3.95 13.11
C VAL A 16 -4.98 -2.72 13.15
N GLY A 17 -5.54 -2.41 14.32
CA GLY A 17 -6.55 -1.37 14.50
C GLY A 17 -6.26 -0.03 13.83
N ASP A 18 -5.08 0.54 14.09
CA ASP A 18 -4.70 1.84 13.53
C ASP A 18 -4.62 1.81 12.00
N LEU A 19 -4.02 0.76 11.44
CA LEU A 19 -3.93 0.60 10.00
C LEU A 19 -5.31 0.38 9.38
N LEU A 20 -6.08 -0.50 9.95
CA LEU A 20 -7.42 -0.83 9.45
C LEU A 20 -8.34 0.40 9.48
N ALA A 21 -8.27 1.21 10.54
CA ALA A 21 -9.04 2.44 10.65
C ALA A 21 -8.70 3.43 9.52
N GLU A 22 -7.43 3.60 9.20
CA GLU A 22 -7.03 4.51 8.13
C GLU A 22 -7.40 3.96 6.74
N LEU A 23 -7.31 2.65 6.53
CA LEU A 23 -7.77 2.04 5.29
C LEU A 23 -9.28 2.23 5.09
N ASP A 24 -10.07 2.12 6.18
CA ASP A 24 -11.51 2.33 6.15
C ASP A 24 -11.89 3.76 5.73
N ARG A 25 -11.02 4.73 6.01
CA ARG A 25 -11.26 6.14 5.67
C ARG A 25 -10.96 6.50 4.22
N LEU A 26 -10.32 5.60 3.46
CA LEU A 26 -9.97 5.87 2.07
C LEU A 26 -11.19 5.77 1.16
N GLY A 27 -11.39 6.77 0.33
CA GLY A 27 -12.41 6.78 -0.71
C GLY A 27 -11.86 6.38 -2.07
N HIS A 28 -12.75 6.26 -3.04
CA HIS A 28 -12.37 5.97 -4.43
C HIS A 28 -11.42 7.03 -4.97
N GLY A 29 -10.31 6.59 -5.54
CA GLY A 29 -9.29 7.48 -6.10
C GLY A 29 -8.28 7.99 -5.09
N ASP A 30 -8.50 7.79 -3.80
CA ASP A 30 -7.51 8.14 -2.78
C ASP A 30 -6.29 7.25 -2.93
N GLU A 31 -5.12 7.82 -2.66
CA GLU A 31 -3.85 7.11 -2.74
C GLU A 31 -3.26 6.88 -1.37
N LEU A 32 -2.59 5.74 -1.24
CA LEU A 32 -1.80 5.42 -0.06
C LEU A 32 -0.41 4.97 -0.47
N VAL A 33 0.57 5.31 0.36
CA VAL A 33 1.96 4.92 0.17
C VAL A 33 2.30 3.81 1.14
N VAL A 34 2.93 2.75 0.66
CA VAL A 34 3.60 1.76 1.51
C VAL A 34 5.08 1.96 1.29
N ALA A 35 5.80 2.33 2.35
CA ALA A 35 7.15 2.83 2.27
C ALA A 35 8.16 1.97 3.02
N ASP A 36 9.41 2.00 2.58
CA ASP A 36 10.51 1.37 3.28
C ASP A 36 10.85 2.12 4.60
N ALA A 37 11.73 1.53 5.41
CA ALA A 37 12.07 2.06 6.73
C ALA A 37 12.79 3.42 6.66
N ASN A 38 13.45 3.72 5.56
CA ASN A 38 14.21 4.97 5.37
C ASN A 38 13.43 6.06 4.67
N PHE A 39 12.24 5.75 4.19
CA PHE A 39 11.39 6.75 3.53
C PHE A 39 11.03 7.87 4.50
N PRO A 40 11.08 9.14 4.07
CA PRO A 40 10.78 10.29 4.95
C PRO A 40 9.26 10.45 5.18
N ALA A 41 8.64 9.43 5.75
CA ALA A 41 7.18 9.33 5.88
C ALA A 41 6.59 10.51 6.66
N HIS A 42 7.18 10.84 7.81
CA HIS A 42 6.67 11.94 8.64
C HIS A 42 6.96 13.32 8.06
N SER A 43 7.91 13.42 7.13
CA SER A 43 8.21 14.68 6.43
C SER A 43 7.27 14.95 5.28
N VAL A 44 6.78 13.91 4.61
CA VAL A 44 5.94 14.05 3.42
C VAL A 44 4.47 13.75 3.69
N GLY A 45 4.17 12.83 4.60
CA GLY A 45 2.81 12.36 4.85
C GLY A 45 2.08 13.17 5.92
N ALA A 46 0.80 13.49 5.69
CA ALA A 46 -0.06 14.10 6.70
C ALA A 46 -0.51 13.08 7.75
N THR A 47 -0.77 11.86 7.32
CA THR A 47 -1.17 10.74 8.19
C THR A 47 -0.19 9.60 7.98
N VAL A 48 0.46 9.16 9.04
CA VAL A 48 1.45 8.09 8.99
C VAL A 48 1.06 6.99 9.97
N VAL A 49 1.07 5.75 9.49
CA VAL A 49 0.93 4.56 10.32
C VAL A 49 2.22 3.77 10.26
N GLU A 50 2.73 3.35 11.40
CA GLU A 50 3.96 2.58 11.51
C GLU A 50 3.66 1.09 11.59
N THR A 51 4.40 0.30 10.80
CA THR A 51 4.37 -1.17 10.87
C THR A 51 5.80 -1.70 10.97
N PRO A 52 6.51 -1.40 12.08
CA PRO A 52 7.91 -1.80 12.22
C PRO A 52 8.05 -3.33 12.21
N GLY A 53 9.17 -3.80 11.71
CA GLY A 53 9.46 -5.23 11.67
C GLY A 53 8.81 -6.00 10.53
N LEU A 54 8.01 -5.34 9.69
CA LEU A 54 7.35 -5.98 8.53
C LEU A 54 7.98 -5.49 7.23
N ALA A 55 8.14 -6.40 6.27
CA ALA A 55 8.61 -6.05 4.93
C ALA A 55 7.50 -5.35 4.14
N SER A 56 7.87 -4.42 3.28
CA SER A 56 6.88 -3.66 2.50
C SER A 56 6.01 -4.55 1.58
N PRO A 57 6.55 -5.58 0.89
CA PRO A 57 5.67 -6.46 0.11
C PRO A 57 4.62 -7.20 0.95
N ALA A 58 4.99 -7.62 2.17
CA ALA A 58 4.04 -8.29 3.06
C ALA A 58 2.90 -7.35 3.48
N VAL A 59 3.22 -6.09 3.75
CA VAL A 59 2.22 -5.07 4.10
C VAL A 59 1.31 -4.76 2.91
N VAL A 60 1.87 -4.65 1.70
CA VAL A 60 1.08 -4.46 0.47
C VAL A 60 0.11 -5.62 0.26
N ALA A 61 0.59 -6.86 0.40
CA ALA A 61 -0.27 -8.04 0.23
C ALA A 61 -1.43 -8.03 1.24
N ALA A 62 -1.16 -7.67 2.50
CA ALA A 62 -2.19 -7.57 3.53
C ALA A 62 -3.22 -6.48 3.19
N ILE A 63 -2.77 -5.30 2.79
CA ILE A 63 -3.65 -4.19 2.41
C ILE A 63 -4.54 -4.59 1.23
N ARG A 64 -4.00 -5.30 0.25
CA ARG A 64 -4.75 -5.73 -0.93
C ARG A 64 -5.86 -6.74 -0.60
N THR A 65 -5.85 -7.36 0.55
CA THR A 65 -6.98 -8.23 0.97
C THR A 65 -8.26 -7.44 1.22
N VAL A 66 -8.17 -6.14 1.49
CA VAL A 66 -9.33 -5.29 1.78
C VAL A 66 -9.45 -4.08 0.86
N ILE A 67 -8.39 -3.70 0.16
CA ILE A 67 -8.37 -2.53 -0.73
C ILE A 67 -8.35 -2.98 -2.19
N PRO A 68 -9.42 -2.73 -2.96
CA PRO A 68 -9.40 -2.91 -4.41
C PRO A 68 -8.61 -1.80 -5.08
N LEU A 69 -8.06 -2.07 -6.26
CA LEU A 69 -7.34 -1.06 -7.03
C LEU A 69 -8.27 -0.34 -8.02
N ASP A 70 -7.97 0.94 -8.25
CA ASP A 70 -8.70 1.75 -9.21
C ASP A 70 -8.54 1.21 -10.62
N GLU A 71 -9.63 1.23 -11.38
CA GLU A 71 -9.70 0.81 -12.78
C GLU A 71 -10.01 1.97 -13.74
N TYR A 72 -10.24 3.16 -13.20
CA TYR A 72 -10.63 4.33 -14.00
C TYR A 72 -9.43 5.11 -14.54
N GLU A 73 -8.38 5.24 -13.74
CA GLU A 73 -7.15 5.88 -14.16
C GLU A 73 -6.21 4.89 -14.85
N ALA A 74 -5.23 5.39 -15.58
CA ALA A 74 -4.30 4.55 -16.33
C ALA A 74 -3.44 3.68 -15.40
N GLU A 75 -2.97 4.26 -14.29
CA GLU A 75 -2.12 3.56 -13.33
C GLU A 75 -2.81 3.43 -11.98
N SER A 76 -2.66 2.28 -11.36
CA SER A 76 -3.14 2.02 -10.00
C SER A 76 -2.02 1.64 -9.04
N VAL A 77 -0.84 1.35 -9.56
CA VAL A 77 0.37 1.04 -8.81
C VAL A 77 1.52 1.88 -9.36
N LEU A 78 2.16 2.64 -8.48
CA LEU A 78 3.30 3.48 -8.84
C LEU A 78 4.51 3.10 -8.00
N LEU A 79 5.64 2.89 -8.65
CA LEU A 79 6.92 2.60 -8.01
C LEU A 79 7.81 3.84 -8.10
N MET A 80 8.73 3.97 -7.16
CA MET A 80 9.82 4.94 -7.28
C MET A 80 10.89 4.33 -8.19
N ARG A 81 11.24 5.03 -9.28
CA ARG A 81 12.28 4.54 -10.20
C ARG A 81 13.60 4.41 -9.47
N ALA A 82 14.20 3.22 -9.51
CA ALA A 82 15.50 2.97 -8.96
C ALA A 82 16.60 3.43 -9.91
N GLU A 83 17.80 3.65 -9.37
CA GLU A 83 18.98 3.89 -10.18
C GLU A 83 19.36 2.61 -10.92
N GLY A 84 19.84 2.78 -12.16
CA GLY A 84 20.21 1.65 -13.01
C GLY A 84 19.10 1.23 -13.95
N ASP A 85 19.41 0.22 -14.77
CA ASP A 85 18.53 -0.22 -15.85
C ASP A 85 17.54 -1.31 -15.42
N GLU A 86 17.81 -1.95 -14.28
CA GLU A 86 16.99 -3.07 -13.81
C GLU A 86 16.17 -2.69 -12.59
N ARG A 87 14.96 -3.21 -12.54
CA ARG A 87 14.08 -3.07 -11.38
C ARG A 87 14.64 -3.92 -10.23
N PRO A 88 14.84 -3.35 -9.02
CA PRO A 88 15.32 -4.13 -7.87
C PRO A 88 14.36 -5.25 -7.48
N THR A 89 14.88 -6.31 -6.88
CA THR A 89 14.10 -7.47 -6.44
C THR A 89 12.92 -7.07 -5.57
N VAL A 90 13.10 -6.13 -4.62
CA VAL A 90 12.02 -5.67 -3.75
C VAL A 90 10.83 -5.11 -4.55
N GLN A 91 11.11 -4.43 -5.66
CA GLN A 91 10.03 -3.89 -6.50
C GLN A 91 9.29 -4.97 -7.28
N HIS A 92 9.98 -6.03 -7.70
CA HIS A 92 9.29 -7.19 -8.28
C HIS A 92 8.34 -7.84 -7.26
N GLU A 93 8.79 -7.94 -6.01
CA GLU A 93 7.94 -8.45 -4.92
C GLU A 93 6.76 -7.53 -4.65
N LEU A 94 6.97 -6.21 -4.68
CA LEU A 94 5.90 -5.22 -4.50
C LEU A 94 4.85 -5.30 -5.60
N VAL A 95 5.27 -5.43 -6.86
CA VAL A 95 4.35 -5.57 -7.99
C VAL A 95 3.53 -6.85 -7.85
N ALA A 96 4.17 -7.95 -7.48
CA ALA A 96 3.47 -9.21 -7.24
C ALA A 96 2.45 -9.09 -6.11
N ALA A 97 2.84 -8.46 -4.99
CA ALA A 97 1.97 -8.24 -3.84
C ALA A 97 0.79 -7.32 -4.17
N GLY A 98 1.02 -6.30 -5.00
CA GLY A 98 -0.01 -5.37 -5.46
C GLY A 98 -1.05 -6.03 -6.35
N ALA A 99 -0.66 -7.08 -7.04
CA ALA A 99 -1.54 -7.87 -7.91
C ALA A 99 -2.30 -7.04 -8.97
N ALA A 100 -1.66 -5.99 -9.46
CA ALA A 100 -2.19 -5.21 -10.57
C ALA A 100 -1.71 -5.80 -11.91
N PRO A 101 -2.51 -5.66 -12.99
CA PRO A 101 -2.00 -5.95 -14.32
C PRO A 101 -0.79 -5.08 -14.65
N ASP A 102 0.18 -5.62 -15.40
CA ASP A 102 1.43 -4.91 -15.72
C ASP A 102 1.18 -3.56 -16.39
N GLU A 103 0.16 -3.44 -17.21
CA GLU A 103 -0.20 -2.19 -17.89
C GLU A 103 -0.69 -1.09 -16.95
N ARG A 104 -1.00 -1.44 -15.70
CA ARG A 104 -1.43 -0.49 -14.66
C ARG A 104 -0.33 -0.15 -13.66
N VAL A 105 0.87 -0.65 -13.88
CA VAL A 105 2.05 -0.38 -13.06
C VAL A 105 2.92 0.64 -13.78
N ALA A 106 3.27 1.72 -13.11
CA ALA A 106 4.17 2.74 -13.66
C ALA A 106 5.26 3.11 -12.66
N GLU A 107 6.26 3.80 -13.14
CA GLU A 107 7.36 4.29 -12.32
C GLU A 107 7.37 5.81 -12.33
N LEU A 108 7.63 6.40 -11.17
CA LEU A 108 7.84 7.84 -11.03
C LEU A 108 9.30 8.10 -10.66
N GLU A 109 9.86 9.15 -11.22
CA GLU A 109 11.14 9.68 -10.76
C GLU A 109 11.02 10.03 -9.26
N ARG A 110 12.14 9.95 -8.53
CA ARG A 110 12.17 10.10 -7.07
C ARG A 110 11.43 11.32 -6.55
N PHE A 111 11.67 12.50 -7.11
CA PHE A 111 11.03 13.73 -6.63
C PHE A 111 9.54 13.77 -6.99
N ALA A 112 9.18 13.24 -8.15
CA ALA A 112 7.77 13.10 -8.54
C ALA A 112 7.04 12.13 -7.59
N PHE A 113 7.72 11.07 -7.15
CA PHE A 113 7.18 10.15 -6.16
C PHE A 113 6.92 10.87 -4.83
N TYR A 114 7.87 11.68 -4.34
CA TYR A 114 7.67 12.45 -3.11
C TYR A 114 6.50 13.44 -3.23
N GLU A 115 6.37 14.12 -4.36
CA GLU A 115 5.24 15.03 -4.60
C GLU A 115 3.91 14.28 -4.57
N ARG A 116 3.85 13.10 -5.19
CA ARG A 116 2.66 12.26 -5.17
C ARG A 116 2.36 11.77 -3.75
N ALA A 117 3.38 11.40 -2.99
CA ALA A 117 3.25 10.97 -1.61
C ALA A 117 2.69 12.07 -0.71
N ARG A 118 3.07 13.34 -0.94
CA ARG A 118 2.52 14.47 -0.19
C ARG A 118 1.01 14.65 -0.40
N ALA A 119 0.52 14.29 -1.58
CA ALA A 119 -0.91 14.35 -1.88
C ALA A 119 -1.67 13.09 -1.42
N ALA A 120 -0.97 12.04 -1.03
CA ALA A 120 -1.60 10.80 -0.57
C ALA A 120 -2.29 10.98 0.78
N ARG A 121 -3.35 10.23 1.00
CA ARG A 121 -4.13 10.30 2.24
C ARG A 121 -3.48 9.57 3.40
N LEU A 122 -2.60 8.63 3.11
CA LEU A 122 -1.99 7.74 4.10
C LEU A 122 -0.60 7.33 3.65
N VAL A 123 0.35 7.35 4.57
CA VAL A 123 1.67 6.73 4.39
C VAL A 123 1.83 5.64 5.45
N VAL A 124 2.06 4.42 5.01
CA VAL A 124 2.39 3.30 5.90
C VAL A 124 3.89 3.08 5.82
N ARG A 125 4.61 3.43 6.88
CA ARG A 125 6.06 3.17 6.95
C ARG A 125 6.29 1.79 7.54
N THR A 126 6.94 0.94 6.75
CA THR A 126 7.26 -0.43 7.16
C THR A 126 8.67 -0.56 7.73
N GLY A 127 9.05 -1.75 8.15
CA GLY A 127 10.42 -2.07 8.53
C GLY A 127 11.29 -2.57 7.37
N GLU A 128 10.86 -2.36 6.12
CA GLU A 128 11.60 -2.81 4.95
C GLU A 128 12.98 -2.15 4.86
N PRO A 129 14.09 -2.92 4.95
CA PRO A 129 15.41 -2.31 4.92
C PRO A 129 15.94 -2.05 3.51
N ARG A 130 15.38 -2.69 2.48
CA ARG A 130 15.88 -2.57 1.11
C ARG A 130 15.48 -1.22 0.50
N PRO A 131 16.43 -0.51 -0.15
CA PRO A 131 16.11 0.76 -0.80
C PRO A 131 15.11 0.57 -1.94
N TYR A 132 14.35 1.60 -2.24
CA TYR A 132 13.31 1.61 -3.26
C TYR A 132 12.15 0.64 -2.99
N GLY A 133 12.00 0.19 -1.75
CA GLY A 133 10.88 -0.66 -1.32
C GLY A 133 9.60 0.12 -1.07
N ASN A 134 9.27 1.05 -1.97
CA ASN A 134 8.16 1.98 -1.85
C ASN A 134 7.17 1.80 -2.99
N LEU A 135 5.88 1.97 -2.68
CA LEU A 135 4.83 1.80 -3.67
C LEU A 135 3.64 2.69 -3.30
N ILE A 136 2.99 3.24 -4.31
CA ILE A 136 1.72 3.96 -4.16
C ILE A 136 0.62 3.10 -4.77
N LEU A 137 -0.46 2.92 -4.02
CA LEU A 137 -1.68 2.26 -4.48
C LEU A 137 -2.79 3.29 -4.60
N ARG A 138 -3.57 3.23 -5.68
CA ARG A 138 -4.80 4.01 -5.83
C ARG A 138 -6.00 3.12 -5.56
N LYS A 139 -6.82 3.52 -4.60
CA LYS A 139 -7.99 2.75 -4.17
C LYS A 139 -9.10 2.81 -5.21
N GLY A 140 -9.66 1.66 -5.51
CA GLY A 140 -10.83 1.51 -6.36
C GLY A 140 -12.12 1.38 -5.59
N VAL A 141 -13.14 0.93 -6.30
CA VAL A 141 -14.49 0.70 -5.77
C VAL A 141 -14.66 -0.78 -5.48
N VAL A 142 -15.21 -1.11 -4.31
CA VAL A 142 -15.60 -2.49 -4.00
C VAL A 142 -16.87 -2.82 -4.78
N ARG A 143 -16.77 -3.76 -5.73
CA ARG A 143 -17.87 -4.09 -6.63
C ARG A 143 -18.68 -5.30 -6.19
N ASP A 144 -18.02 -6.25 -5.55
CA ASP A 144 -18.61 -7.54 -5.17
C ASP A 144 -18.83 -7.66 -3.67
N ALA A 145 -19.34 -6.58 -3.08
CA ALA A 145 -19.57 -6.53 -1.63
C ALA A 145 -20.68 -7.47 -1.13
N GLY A 146 -21.46 -8.06 -2.04
CA GLY A 146 -22.63 -8.84 -1.69
C GLY A 146 -23.74 -7.99 -1.10
N PRO A 147 -24.93 -8.57 -0.86
CA PRO A 147 -26.03 -7.83 -0.29
C PRO A 147 -25.74 -7.47 1.17
N LEU A 148 -26.10 -6.26 1.57
CA LEU A 148 -26.09 -5.90 2.98
C LEU A 148 -27.09 -6.79 3.73
N ARG A 149 -26.63 -7.35 4.85
CA ARG A 149 -27.54 -8.09 5.72
C ARG A 149 -28.48 -7.12 6.37
N ALA A 150 -29.77 -7.43 6.32
CA ALA A 150 -30.75 -6.67 7.07
C ALA A 150 -30.40 -6.73 8.56
N ALA A 151 -30.43 -5.58 9.24
CA ALA A 151 -30.30 -5.54 10.70
C ALA A 151 -31.49 -6.31 11.29
N GLY A 152 -31.16 -7.46 11.89
CA GLY A 152 -32.15 -8.31 12.51
C GLY A 152 -32.35 -7.95 13.95
#